data_0fdcd00d4c8fb95d6cbaf51e4de8644c
#
_entry.id   0fdcd00d4c8fb95d6cbaf51e4de8644c
#
_cell.length_a   1.000
_cell.length_b   1.000
_cell.length_c   1.000
_cell.angle_alpha   90.00
_cell.angle_beta   90.00
_cell.angle_gamma   90.00
#
_symmetry.space_group_name_H-M   'P 1'
#
loop_
_entity.id
_entity.type
_entity.pdbx_description
1 polymer ?
#
loop_
_entity_poly.entity_id
_entity_poly.type
_entity_poly.pdbx_seq_one_letter_code
_entity_poly.pdbx_strand_id
1 'polypeptide(L)'
;MTVWMLTDFCYQAGRKWGAVAAIWVGICVFLTVTYRKVGESVEAQALIMQENTEQSTLVTTLEDGSIVYMGGETSLQYPEHFSMDKREVSLQGNALFDVTGNRERPFLIETEEVRIEVLGTMFHVKSDVGSTFELSVQRGKVKVALKNKNQEMYVNAGEAVTLKTHQLRFTD
;
A
#
# COMPACT_ATOMS: atom_id res chain seq x y z
N MET A 1 5.00 -18.12 72.77
CA MET A 1 5.53 -18.88 71.63
C MET A 1 4.56 -18.74 70.44
N THR A 2 3.98 -17.54 70.20
CA THR A 2 2.88 -17.35 69.18
C THR A 2 2.97 -16.05 68.37
N VAL A 3 4.05 -15.31 68.45
CA VAL A 3 4.18 -14.02 67.76
C VAL A 3 4.95 -14.12 66.43
N TRP A 4 5.76 -15.13 66.22
CA TRP A 4 6.60 -15.32 65.04
C TRP A 4 5.84 -15.89 63.81
N MET A 5 4.68 -16.50 64.00
CA MET A 5 3.93 -17.16 62.94
C MET A 5 3.07 -16.21 62.11
N LEU A 6 2.75 -15.04 62.66
CA LEU A 6 1.93 -14.04 61.97
C LEU A 6 2.74 -13.13 61.04
N THR A 7 4.04 -12.93 61.31
CA THR A 7 4.89 -12.07 60.45
C THR A 7 5.27 -12.74 59.15
N ASP A 8 5.46 -14.07 59.15
CA ASP A 8 5.79 -14.81 57.91
C ASP A 8 4.60 -14.92 56.97
N PHE A 9 3.37 -14.98 57.49
CA PHE A 9 2.16 -15.05 56.68
C PHE A 9 1.89 -13.73 55.95
N CYS A 10 2.09 -12.58 56.58
CA CYS A 10 1.94 -11.26 55.96
C CYS A 10 3.04 -10.97 54.91
N TYR A 11 4.28 -11.44 55.17
CA TYR A 11 5.38 -11.24 54.22
C TYR A 11 5.22 -12.08 52.95
N GLN A 12 4.73 -13.31 53.05
CA GLN A 12 4.45 -14.16 51.89
C GLN A 12 3.25 -13.70 51.08
N ALA A 13 2.22 -13.15 51.68
CA ALA A 13 1.06 -12.58 51.00
C ALA A 13 1.47 -11.38 50.16
N GLY A 14 2.25 -10.42 50.68
CA GLY A 14 2.71 -9.24 49.96
C GLY A 14 3.56 -9.56 48.73
N ARG A 15 4.37 -10.64 48.77
CA ARG A 15 5.24 -11.03 47.64
C ARG A 15 4.47 -11.64 46.46
N LYS A 16 3.35 -12.33 46.75
CA LYS A 16 2.47 -12.91 45.71
C LYS A 16 1.63 -11.84 45.02
N TRP A 17 1.20 -10.82 45.74
CA TRP A 17 0.42 -9.71 45.18
C TRP A 17 1.28 -8.75 44.34
N GLY A 18 2.56 -8.58 44.70
CA GLY A 18 3.51 -7.80 43.90
C GLY A 18 3.76 -8.40 42.50
N ALA A 19 3.86 -9.75 42.44
CA ALA A 19 4.02 -10.43 41.16
C ALA A 19 2.79 -10.30 40.26
N VAL A 20 1.58 -10.36 40.80
CA VAL A 20 0.33 -10.18 40.06
C VAL A 20 0.20 -8.73 39.55
N ALA A 21 0.54 -7.75 40.40
CA ALA A 21 0.52 -6.33 39.97
C ALA A 21 1.51 -6.06 38.83
N ALA A 22 2.72 -6.65 38.88
CA ALA A 22 3.71 -6.49 37.83
C ALA A 22 3.23 -7.07 36.48
N ILE A 23 2.51 -8.20 36.49
CA ILE A 23 1.93 -8.81 35.28
C ILE A 23 0.85 -7.90 34.69
N TRP A 24 -0.05 -7.32 35.51
CA TRP A 24 -1.08 -6.42 35.04
C TRP A 24 -0.50 -5.13 34.44
N VAL A 25 0.54 -4.55 35.03
CA VAL A 25 1.25 -3.39 34.49
C VAL A 25 1.89 -3.75 33.15
N GLY A 26 2.52 -4.90 33.02
CA GLY A 26 3.10 -5.40 31.77
C GLY A 26 2.04 -5.56 30.67
N ILE A 27 0.90 -6.15 31.00
CA ILE A 27 -0.22 -6.30 30.07
C ILE A 27 -0.78 -4.93 29.64
N CYS A 28 -0.97 -4.00 30.58
CA CYS A 28 -1.45 -2.64 30.26
C CYS A 28 -0.47 -1.90 29.35
N VAL A 29 0.83 -1.96 29.62
CA VAL A 29 1.87 -1.36 28.76
C VAL A 29 1.89 -2.02 27.38
N PHE A 30 1.82 -3.34 27.31
CA PHE A 30 1.76 -4.07 26.05
C PHE A 30 0.51 -3.67 25.23
N LEU A 31 -0.66 -3.62 25.86
CA LEU A 31 -1.91 -3.21 25.23
C LEU A 31 -1.83 -1.74 24.77
N THR A 32 -1.31 -0.82 25.57
CA THR A 32 -1.20 0.59 25.17
C THR A 32 -0.22 0.78 24.00
N VAL A 33 0.87 0.02 23.94
CA VAL A 33 1.82 0.06 22.83
C VAL A 33 1.21 -0.54 21.55
N THR A 34 0.46 -1.65 21.68
CA THR A 34 -0.24 -2.26 20.53
C THR A 34 -1.39 -1.38 20.01
N TYR A 35 -2.18 -0.78 20.92
CA TYR A 35 -3.24 0.16 20.52
C TYR A 35 -2.69 1.42 19.86
N ARG A 36 -1.55 1.96 20.31
CA ARG A 36 -0.89 3.09 19.63
C ARG A 36 -0.43 2.76 18.22
N LYS A 37 0.14 1.56 17.99
CA LYS A 37 0.53 1.11 16.64
C LYS A 37 -0.66 0.92 15.69
N VAL A 38 -1.83 0.55 16.21
CA VAL A 38 -3.05 0.40 15.39
C VAL A 38 -3.70 1.77 15.10
N GLY A 39 -3.52 2.76 15.98
CA GLY A 39 -4.09 4.11 15.81
C GLY A 39 -3.34 5.01 14.81
N GLU A 40 -2.09 4.71 14.48
CA GLU A 40 -1.29 5.52 13.54
C GLU A 40 -1.61 5.28 12.04
N SER A 41 -2.52 4.35 11.72
CA SER A 41 -2.79 3.96 10.33
C SER A 41 -4.09 4.52 9.73
N VAL A 42 -4.81 5.41 10.41
CA VAL A 42 -6.04 6.02 9.86
C VAL A 42 -6.03 7.53 10.09
N GLU A 43 -4.97 8.19 9.65
CA GLU A 43 -5.10 9.59 9.28
C GLU A 43 -5.86 9.56 7.94
N ALA A 44 -7.08 10.11 7.93
CA ALA A 44 -7.86 10.26 6.70
C ALA A 44 -7.10 11.26 5.82
N GLN A 45 -6.16 10.76 5.01
CA GLN A 45 -5.42 11.58 4.06
C GLN A 45 -6.43 12.16 3.08
N ALA A 46 -6.37 13.47 2.87
CA ALA A 46 -7.15 14.11 1.83
C ALA A 46 -6.79 13.48 0.48
N LEU A 47 -7.76 12.86 -0.17
CA LEU A 47 -7.59 12.26 -1.49
C LEU A 47 -7.93 13.31 -2.55
N ILE A 48 -7.00 13.51 -3.47
CA ILE A 48 -7.19 14.32 -4.67
C ILE A 48 -7.72 13.38 -5.75
N MET A 49 -8.81 13.76 -6.38
CA MET A 49 -9.35 13.08 -7.55
C MET A 49 -9.18 13.99 -8.76
N GLN A 50 -8.44 13.55 -9.75
CA GLN A 50 -8.22 14.24 -10.99
C GLN A 50 -8.80 13.46 -12.15
N GLU A 51 -9.66 14.10 -12.92
CA GLU A 51 -10.34 13.51 -14.07
C GLU A 51 -9.94 14.24 -15.35
N ASN A 52 -9.65 13.49 -16.39
CA ASN A 52 -9.48 13.99 -17.73
C ASN A 52 -10.69 13.56 -18.58
N THR A 53 -11.63 14.46 -18.78
CA THR A 53 -12.82 14.23 -19.61
C THR A 53 -12.62 14.64 -21.08
N GLU A 54 -11.47 15.25 -21.38
CA GLU A 54 -11.13 15.70 -22.74
C GLU A 54 -10.36 14.62 -23.50
N GLN A 55 -10.35 14.72 -24.82
CA GLN A 55 -9.54 13.83 -25.68
C GLN A 55 -8.04 14.19 -25.67
N SER A 56 -7.68 15.35 -25.15
CA SER A 56 -6.30 15.80 -25.00
C SER A 56 -5.61 15.10 -23.83
N THR A 57 -4.28 14.98 -23.87
CA THR A 57 -3.51 14.43 -22.75
C THR A 57 -3.42 15.45 -21.61
N LEU A 58 -3.84 15.06 -20.42
CA LEU A 58 -3.66 15.84 -19.20
C LEU A 58 -2.39 15.36 -18.48
N VAL A 59 -1.51 16.30 -18.14
CA VAL A 59 -0.24 15.97 -17.43
C VAL A 59 -0.32 16.41 -15.99
N THR A 60 -0.04 15.47 -15.08
CA THR A 60 -0.03 15.70 -13.63
C THR A 60 1.33 15.33 -13.05
N THR A 61 1.88 16.21 -12.23
CA THR A 61 3.10 15.92 -11.44
C THR A 61 2.70 15.65 -9.99
N LEU A 62 3.13 14.50 -9.47
CA LEU A 62 2.89 14.11 -8.09
C LEU A 62 3.97 14.69 -7.15
N GLU A 63 3.74 14.62 -5.83
CA GLU A 63 4.66 15.22 -4.83
C GLU A 63 6.07 14.62 -4.84
N ASP A 64 6.20 13.35 -5.26
CA ASP A 64 7.47 12.61 -5.35
C ASP A 64 8.26 12.91 -6.65
N GLY A 65 7.75 13.82 -7.49
CA GLY A 65 8.30 14.15 -8.80
C GLY A 65 7.95 13.15 -9.90
N SER A 66 7.10 12.16 -9.64
CA SER A 66 6.56 11.29 -10.69
C SER A 66 5.58 12.04 -11.57
N ILE A 67 5.59 11.73 -12.88
CA ILE A 67 4.73 12.38 -13.88
C ILE A 67 3.75 11.36 -14.42
N VAL A 68 2.48 11.75 -14.49
CA VAL A 68 1.39 10.93 -15.05
C VAL A 68 0.79 11.66 -16.25
N TYR A 69 0.83 11.03 -17.40
CA TYR A 69 0.20 11.50 -18.65
C TYR A 69 -1.13 10.75 -18.80
N MET A 70 -2.22 11.40 -18.46
CA MET A 70 -3.57 10.84 -18.48
C MET A 70 -4.20 11.02 -19.85
N GLY A 71 -4.63 9.93 -20.49
CA GLY A 71 -5.45 9.96 -21.71
C GLY A 71 -6.87 10.46 -21.45
N GLY A 72 -7.68 10.55 -22.48
CA GLY A 72 -9.10 10.90 -22.35
C GLY A 72 -9.87 9.87 -21.53
N GLU A 73 -10.92 10.29 -20.84
CA GLU A 73 -11.78 9.47 -20.00
C GLU A 73 -11.01 8.72 -18.89
N THR A 74 -9.98 9.36 -18.33
CA THR A 74 -9.13 8.79 -17.31
C THR A 74 -9.33 9.50 -15.98
N SER A 75 -9.45 8.73 -14.89
CA SER A 75 -9.51 9.19 -13.50
C SER A 75 -8.31 8.67 -12.73
N LEU A 76 -7.62 9.57 -12.02
CA LEU A 76 -6.51 9.30 -11.13
C LEU A 76 -6.84 9.82 -9.74
N GLN A 77 -6.80 8.94 -8.75
CA GLN A 77 -6.98 9.29 -7.35
C GLN A 77 -5.67 9.05 -6.58
N TYR A 78 -5.22 10.03 -5.82
CA TYR A 78 -3.99 9.97 -5.06
C TYR A 78 -4.08 10.85 -3.82
N PRO A 79 -3.32 10.54 -2.73
CA PRO A 79 -3.27 11.40 -1.56
C PRO A 79 -2.45 12.66 -1.84
N GLU A 80 -2.77 13.77 -1.17
CA GLU A 80 -1.98 15.00 -1.23
C GLU A 80 -0.53 14.74 -0.80
N HIS A 81 -0.33 13.89 0.22
CA HIS A 81 0.96 13.44 0.69
C HIS A 81 1.01 11.91 0.74
N PHE A 82 2.03 11.32 0.14
CA PHE A 82 2.24 9.86 0.22
C PHE A 82 2.71 9.44 1.61
N SER A 83 2.34 8.22 2.02
CA SER A 83 2.81 7.65 3.29
C SER A 83 4.34 7.42 3.29
N MET A 84 4.90 7.21 4.48
CA MET A 84 6.35 7.03 4.65
C MET A 84 6.88 5.73 4.04
N ASP A 85 6.03 4.72 3.90
CA ASP A 85 6.37 3.36 3.47
C ASP A 85 6.04 3.07 2.00
N LYS A 86 5.09 3.78 1.41
CA LYS A 86 4.62 3.55 0.03
C LYS A 86 4.03 4.81 -0.61
N ARG A 87 3.97 4.80 -1.94
CA ARG A 87 3.31 5.80 -2.78
C ARG A 87 2.17 5.11 -3.51
N GLU A 88 0.94 5.35 -3.12
CA GLU A 88 -0.23 4.63 -3.63
C GLU A 88 -1.17 5.55 -4.38
N VAL A 89 -1.59 5.14 -5.56
CA VAL A 89 -2.58 5.82 -6.41
C VAL A 89 -3.59 4.82 -6.95
N SER A 90 -4.78 5.30 -7.28
CA SER A 90 -5.81 4.51 -7.97
C SER A 90 -6.03 5.06 -9.37
N LEU A 91 -6.04 4.19 -10.36
CA LEU A 91 -6.21 4.52 -11.77
C LEU A 91 -7.43 3.81 -12.36
N GLN A 92 -8.23 4.56 -13.09
CA GLN A 92 -9.23 4.07 -14.03
C GLN A 92 -9.03 4.77 -15.36
N GLY A 93 -8.87 4.02 -16.44
CA GLY A 93 -8.63 4.58 -17.78
C GLY A 93 -7.21 4.32 -18.28
N ASN A 94 -6.67 5.24 -19.06
CA ASN A 94 -5.45 5.09 -19.83
C ASN A 94 -4.41 6.14 -19.44
N ALA A 95 -3.25 5.70 -18.92
CA ALA A 95 -2.19 6.60 -18.50
C ALA A 95 -0.78 6.05 -18.76
N LEU A 96 0.14 6.96 -19.12
CA LEU A 96 1.58 6.70 -19.11
C LEU A 96 2.16 7.26 -17.79
N PHE A 97 2.86 6.43 -17.05
CA PHE A 97 3.55 6.78 -15.83
C PHE A 97 5.05 6.89 -16.08
N ASP A 98 5.66 7.99 -15.65
CA ASP A 98 7.11 8.12 -15.49
C ASP A 98 7.40 8.28 -13.99
N VAL A 99 7.67 7.15 -13.32
CA VAL A 99 7.80 7.09 -11.87
C VAL A 99 9.23 7.35 -11.45
N THR A 100 9.41 8.30 -10.53
CA THR A 100 10.69 8.61 -9.90
C THR A 100 11.22 7.42 -9.09
N GLY A 101 12.50 7.08 -9.28
CA GLY A 101 13.15 5.93 -8.64
C GLY A 101 13.26 6.08 -7.14
N ASN A 102 12.65 5.15 -6.37
CA ASN A 102 12.81 5.03 -4.93
C ASN A 102 12.58 3.57 -4.51
N ARG A 103 13.64 2.90 -4.03
CA ARG A 103 13.59 1.50 -3.61
C ARG A 103 13.02 1.29 -2.22
N GLU A 104 13.06 2.30 -1.37
CA GLU A 104 12.57 2.23 0.01
C GLU A 104 11.06 2.50 0.09
N ARG A 105 10.52 3.26 -0.89
CA ARG A 105 9.10 3.60 -0.99
C ARG A 105 8.55 3.15 -2.34
N PRO A 106 8.06 1.91 -2.47
CA PRO A 106 7.47 1.42 -3.71
C PRO A 106 6.28 2.27 -4.14
N PHE A 107 6.08 2.38 -5.46
CA PHE A 107 4.92 3.03 -6.06
C PHE A 107 3.90 1.98 -6.45
N LEU A 108 2.70 2.09 -5.91
CA LEU A 108 1.60 1.16 -6.08
C LEU A 108 0.49 1.81 -6.89
N ILE A 109 0.03 1.13 -7.93
CA ILE A 109 -1.15 1.55 -8.70
C ILE A 109 -2.22 0.50 -8.52
N GLU A 110 -3.36 0.93 -8.00
CA GLU A 110 -4.55 0.12 -7.87
C GLU A 110 -5.47 0.37 -9.07
N THR A 111 -5.82 -0.68 -9.79
CA THR A 111 -6.88 -0.68 -10.79
C THR A 111 -8.05 -1.57 -10.33
N GLU A 112 -9.08 -1.74 -11.11
CA GLU A 112 -10.21 -2.60 -10.76
C GLU A 112 -9.77 -4.06 -10.49
N GLU A 113 -8.97 -4.65 -11.37
CA GLU A 113 -8.64 -6.08 -11.34
C GLU A 113 -7.19 -6.35 -10.92
N VAL A 114 -6.29 -5.37 -11.04
CA VAL A 114 -4.85 -5.56 -10.97
C VAL A 114 -4.22 -4.57 -9.99
N ARG A 115 -3.21 -5.04 -9.26
CA ARG A 115 -2.27 -4.20 -8.51
C ARG A 115 -0.92 -4.20 -9.22
N ILE A 116 -0.37 -3.01 -9.42
CA ILE A 116 0.92 -2.80 -10.07
C ILE A 116 1.88 -2.21 -9.03
N GLU A 117 3.09 -2.76 -8.94
CA GLU A 117 4.14 -2.29 -8.04
C GLU A 117 5.41 -1.99 -8.84
N VAL A 118 5.97 -0.80 -8.63
CA VAL A 118 7.20 -0.35 -9.29
C VAL A 118 8.11 0.40 -8.32
N LEU A 119 9.41 0.45 -8.63
CA LEU A 119 10.41 1.16 -7.84
C LEU A 119 10.98 2.39 -8.56
N GLY A 120 10.71 2.52 -9.87
CA GLY A 120 11.22 3.61 -10.72
C GLY A 120 11.25 3.16 -12.16
N THR A 121 10.15 3.37 -12.85
CA THR A 121 9.85 2.77 -14.17
C THR A 121 9.06 3.74 -15.03
N MET A 122 9.19 3.58 -16.34
CA MET A 122 8.31 4.23 -17.30
C MET A 122 7.47 3.17 -18.03
N PHE A 123 6.15 3.27 -17.91
CA PHE A 123 5.24 2.26 -18.43
C PHE A 123 3.86 2.84 -18.69
N HIS A 124 3.16 2.21 -19.62
CA HIS A 124 1.80 2.56 -20.01
C HIS A 124 0.82 1.55 -19.45
N VAL A 125 -0.28 2.02 -18.91
CA VAL A 125 -1.38 1.22 -18.37
C VAL A 125 -2.67 1.62 -19.06
N LYS A 126 -3.45 0.64 -19.49
CA LYS A 126 -4.82 0.79 -19.96
C LYS A 126 -5.72 -0.11 -19.11
N SER A 127 -6.64 0.51 -18.39
CA SER A 127 -7.57 -0.16 -17.44
C SER A 127 -8.93 0.50 -17.47
N ASP A 128 -9.58 0.46 -18.64
CA ASP A 128 -10.94 0.99 -18.80
C ASP A 128 -11.97 -0.03 -18.31
N VAL A 129 -13.06 0.46 -17.72
CA VAL A 129 -14.17 -0.40 -17.27
C VAL A 129 -14.74 -1.20 -18.44
N GLY A 130 -14.78 -2.53 -18.27
CA GLY A 130 -15.32 -3.45 -19.28
C GLY A 130 -14.40 -3.69 -20.48
N SER A 131 -13.18 -3.15 -20.50
CA SER A 131 -12.18 -3.44 -21.51
C SER A 131 -11.06 -4.35 -20.99
N THR A 132 -10.22 -4.83 -21.90
CA THR A 132 -9.08 -5.67 -21.54
C THR A 132 -8.00 -4.81 -20.87
N PHE A 133 -7.52 -5.22 -19.69
CA PHE A 133 -6.34 -4.60 -19.07
C PHE A 133 -5.10 -4.85 -19.95
N GLU A 134 -4.34 -3.79 -20.20
CA GLU A 134 -3.07 -3.84 -20.93
C GLU A 134 -2.01 -3.04 -20.19
N LEU A 135 -0.79 -3.57 -20.14
CA LEU A 135 0.37 -2.90 -19.56
C LEU A 135 1.58 -3.13 -20.46
N SER A 136 2.31 -2.06 -20.79
CA SER A 136 3.56 -2.13 -21.54
C SER A 136 4.66 -1.34 -20.85
N VAL A 137 5.87 -1.91 -20.74
CA VAL A 137 6.99 -1.34 -20.00
C VAL A 137 8.01 -0.75 -20.99
N GLN A 138 8.29 0.55 -20.88
CA GLN A 138 9.31 1.23 -21.69
C GLN A 138 10.69 1.22 -21.02
N ARG A 139 10.72 1.39 -19.67
CA ARG A 139 11.97 1.42 -18.90
C ARG A 139 11.74 0.80 -17.52
N GLY A 140 12.68 -0.03 -17.09
CA GLY A 140 12.67 -0.62 -15.74
C GLY A 140 11.94 -1.95 -15.67
N LYS A 141 11.33 -2.23 -14.53
CA LYS A 141 10.65 -3.49 -14.23
C LYS A 141 9.39 -3.23 -13.43
N VAL A 142 8.32 -3.90 -13.79
CA VAL A 142 7.00 -3.80 -13.17
C VAL A 142 6.62 -5.16 -12.59
N LYS A 143 6.11 -5.19 -11.36
CA LYS A 143 5.43 -6.32 -10.77
C LYS A 143 3.93 -6.12 -10.92
N VAL A 144 3.24 -7.10 -11.48
CA VAL A 144 1.79 -7.09 -11.73
C VAL A 144 1.16 -8.24 -10.97
N ALA A 145 0.13 -7.97 -10.17
CA ALA A 145 -0.59 -8.96 -9.39
C ALA A 145 -2.10 -8.86 -9.62
N LEU A 146 -2.77 -9.99 -9.82
CA LEU A 146 -4.24 -10.05 -9.88
C LEU A 146 -4.83 -9.97 -8.47
N LYS A 147 -5.79 -9.08 -8.23
CA LYS A 147 -6.43 -8.91 -6.92
C LYS A 147 -7.20 -10.14 -6.44
N ASN A 148 -7.84 -10.86 -7.36
CA ASN A 148 -8.75 -11.96 -7.05
C ASN A 148 -8.12 -13.36 -7.22
N LYS A 149 -6.83 -13.42 -7.56
CA LYS A 149 -6.10 -14.67 -7.78
C LYS A 149 -4.66 -14.55 -7.28
N ASN A 150 -4.10 -15.63 -6.82
CA ASN A 150 -2.69 -15.69 -6.44
C ASN A 150 -1.78 -15.82 -7.69
N GLN A 151 -1.92 -14.87 -8.63
CA GLN A 151 -1.09 -14.78 -9.81
C GLN A 151 -0.33 -13.46 -9.80
N GLU A 152 0.98 -13.56 -9.82
CA GLU A 152 1.90 -12.43 -9.94
C GLU A 152 2.85 -12.68 -11.10
N MET A 153 3.26 -11.61 -11.78
CA MET A 153 4.31 -11.69 -12.80
C MET A 153 5.14 -10.43 -12.83
N TYR A 154 6.35 -10.58 -13.34
CA TYR A 154 7.26 -9.46 -13.60
C TYR A 154 7.31 -9.18 -15.10
N VAL A 155 7.21 -7.91 -15.45
CA VAL A 155 7.27 -7.41 -16.83
C VAL A 155 8.48 -6.50 -16.94
N ASN A 156 9.40 -6.78 -17.86
CA ASN A 156 10.62 -6.01 -18.06
C ASN A 156 10.44 -5.00 -19.19
N ALA A 157 11.42 -4.09 -19.31
CA ALA A 157 11.42 -3.13 -20.41
C ALA A 157 11.37 -3.83 -21.78
N GLY A 158 10.48 -3.35 -22.65
CA GLY A 158 10.19 -3.91 -23.97
C GLY A 158 9.12 -5.00 -23.98
N GLU A 159 8.64 -5.43 -22.81
CA GLU A 159 7.57 -6.43 -22.71
C GLU A 159 6.22 -5.77 -22.48
N ALA A 160 5.16 -6.47 -22.90
CA ALA A 160 3.79 -6.09 -22.62
C ALA A 160 2.96 -7.28 -22.12
N VAL A 161 1.94 -6.98 -21.33
CA VAL A 161 1.06 -7.96 -20.70
C VAL A 161 -0.38 -7.55 -20.89
N THR A 162 -1.25 -8.52 -21.13
CA THR A 162 -2.70 -8.34 -21.18
C THR A 162 -3.40 -9.29 -20.22
N LEU A 163 -4.55 -8.86 -19.69
CA LEU A 163 -5.43 -9.72 -18.91
C LEU A 163 -6.46 -10.38 -19.85
N LYS A 164 -6.31 -11.68 -20.12
CA LYS A 164 -7.27 -12.47 -20.91
C LYS A 164 -7.86 -13.58 -20.05
N THR A 165 -9.17 -13.71 -20.07
CA THR A 165 -9.88 -14.78 -19.34
C THR A 165 -9.48 -14.84 -17.85
N HIS A 166 -9.32 -13.67 -17.20
CA HIS A 166 -8.86 -13.54 -15.81
C HIS A 166 -7.47 -14.14 -15.55
N GLN A 167 -6.58 -14.12 -16.54
CA GLN A 167 -5.17 -14.52 -16.41
C GLN A 167 -4.27 -13.50 -17.10
N LEU A 168 -3.17 -13.13 -16.43
CA LEU A 168 -2.13 -12.29 -17.03
C LEU A 168 -1.31 -13.12 -18.02
N ARG A 169 -1.12 -12.59 -19.24
CA ARG A 169 -0.31 -13.21 -20.30
C ARG A 169 0.53 -12.13 -20.98
N PHE A 170 1.76 -12.50 -21.38
CA PHE A 170 2.54 -11.64 -22.26
C PHE A 170 1.82 -11.49 -23.61
N THR A 171 1.94 -10.31 -24.17
CA THR A 171 1.42 -10.00 -25.51
C THR A 171 2.52 -10.38 -26.52
N ASP A 172 2.16 -11.16 -27.51
CA ASP A 172 3.02 -11.52 -28.65
C ASP A 172 3.14 -10.35 -29.63
#